data_f7b698d8ef234c899ffa7169844a6ab8
#
_entry.id   f7b698d8ef234c899ffa7169844a6ab8
#
_cell.length_a   1.000
_cell.length_b   1.000
_cell.length_c   1.000
_cell.angle_alpha   90.00
_cell.angle_beta   90.00
_cell.angle_gamma   90.00
#
_symmetry.space_group_name_H-M   'P 1'
#
loop_
_entity.id
_entity.type
_entity.pdbx_description
1 polymer ?
#
loop_
_entity_poly.entity_id
_entity_poly.type
_entity_poly.pdbx_seq_one_letter_code
_entity_poly.pdbx_strand_id
1 'polypeptide(L)'
;SRGHISLSNQEGDLWFVSKLLEEQAHCMVPPTVNPAYDYEYFKTISKLDEENERTLKSTIDVYRKLGAILTFDCTPFFENNVPRFGEICSFSASGGAVYVNSVLGARTNREAAQSAMCAAITGVTPEYGLLLEQNRAGDVLIQVEADVDSEYDYELLGYITPKKMGQAYHCPVFNGLSKQTTSEQLMDLGTQLNIHGIVPMFHVAGVTPEAADVHTAFLGRKDPPVVTITNEDLAQAR
;
A
#
# COMPACT_ATOMS: atom_id res chain seq x y z
N SER A 1 9.47 5.86 -13.09
CA SER A 1 9.14 6.07 -11.67
C SER A 1 7.75 6.63 -11.53
N ARG A 2 7.08 6.27 -10.46
CA ARG A 2 5.72 6.75 -10.11
C ARG A 2 5.68 7.12 -8.65
N GLY A 3 4.82 8.07 -8.28
CA GLY A 3 4.62 8.49 -6.91
C GLY A 3 3.16 8.61 -6.58
N HIS A 4 2.83 8.37 -5.30
CA HIS A 4 1.51 8.63 -4.75
C HIS A 4 1.65 9.19 -3.35
N ILE A 5 0.96 10.26 -3.07
CA ILE A 5 1.07 11.01 -1.83
C ILE A 5 -0.29 11.08 -1.15
N SER A 6 -0.34 10.57 0.08
CA SER A 6 -1.48 10.82 0.95
C SER A 6 -1.31 12.18 1.60
N LEU A 7 -2.20 13.10 1.25
CA LEU A 7 -2.23 14.44 1.86
C LEU A 7 -2.62 14.35 3.33
N SER A 8 -2.09 15.26 4.09
CA SER A 8 -2.59 15.62 5.41
C SER A 8 -3.12 17.06 5.37
N ASN A 9 -4.19 17.31 6.09
CA ASN A 9 -4.73 18.66 6.30
C ASN A 9 -4.16 19.35 7.55
N GLN A 10 -2.98 18.90 8.00
CA GLN A 10 -2.31 19.45 9.17
C GLN A 10 -1.40 20.61 8.79
N GLU A 11 -1.28 21.58 9.68
CA GLU A 11 -0.44 22.76 9.49
C GLU A 11 1.01 22.42 9.18
N GLY A 12 1.57 21.37 9.80
CA GLY A 12 2.94 20.93 9.57
C GLY A 12 3.21 20.48 8.14
N ASP A 13 2.26 19.79 7.52
CA ASP A 13 2.38 19.38 6.13
C ASP A 13 2.25 20.55 5.17
N LEU A 14 1.29 21.43 5.42
CA LEU A 14 1.14 22.67 4.64
C LEU A 14 2.40 23.54 4.74
N TRP A 15 2.96 23.69 5.94
CA TRP A 15 4.21 24.42 6.13
C TRP A 15 5.35 23.81 5.32
N PHE A 16 5.52 22.48 5.40
CA PHE A 16 6.59 21.77 4.68
C PHE A 16 6.50 21.98 3.16
N VAL A 17 5.33 21.70 2.56
CA VAL A 17 5.16 21.83 1.10
C VAL A 17 5.21 23.29 0.65
N SER A 18 4.77 24.24 1.50
CA SER A 18 4.89 25.67 1.21
C SER A 18 6.34 26.12 1.16
N LYS A 19 7.19 25.62 2.08
CA LYS A 19 8.63 25.87 2.04
C LYS A 19 9.29 25.35 0.77
N LEU A 20 8.93 24.16 0.32
CA LEU A 20 9.41 23.62 -0.95
C LEU A 20 9.02 24.51 -2.13
N LEU A 21 7.79 25.03 -2.13
CA LEU A 21 7.32 25.92 -3.18
C LEU A 21 8.04 27.29 -3.15
N GLU A 22 8.30 27.85 -1.96
CA GLU A 22 9.10 29.08 -1.80
C GLU A 22 10.51 28.92 -2.39
N GLU A 23 11.12 27.73 -2.24
CA GLU A 23 12.41 27.37 -2.83
C GLU A 23 12.32 26.98 -4.32
N GLN A 24 11.19 27.25 -4.97
CA GLN A 24 10.93 26.97 -6.39
C GLN A 24 11.04 25.47 -6.76
N ALA A 25 10.80 24.57 -5.82
CA ALA A 25 10.78 23.15 -6.10
C ALA A 25 9.64 22.80 -7.07
N HIS A 26 9.86 21.77 -7.90
CA HIS A 26 8.87 21.23 -8.80
C HIS A 26 9.06 19.73 -8.94
N CYS A 27 7.97 18.98 -9.04
CA CYS A 27 8.04 17.52 -9.17
C CYS A 27 8.62 17.12 -10.51
N MET A 28 9.76 16.43 -10.50
CA MET A 28 10.34 15.78 -11.68
C MET A 28 9.49 14.58 -12.12
N VAL A 29 8.85 13.91 -11.15
CA VAL A 29 7.92 12.81 -11.35
C VAL A 29 6.60 13.21 -10.72
N PRO A 30 5.61 13.68 -11.50
CA PRO A 30 4.32 14.09 -10.96
C PRO A 30 3.64 12.98 -10.19
N PRO A 31 3.43 13.12 -8.86
CA PRO A 31 2.73 12.11 -8.08
C PRO A 31 1.22 12.30 -8.17
N THR A 32 0.45 11.24 -8.06
CA THR A 32 -0.99 11.32 -7.75
C THR A 32 -1.18 11.68 -6.28
N VAL A 33 -2.29 12.32 -5.95
CA VAL A 33 -2.55 12.84 -4.61
C VAL A 33 -3.89 12.38 -4.07
N ASN A 34 -3.89 11.99 -2.79
CA ASN A 34 -5.03 11.55 -1.98
C ASN A 34 -4.78 11.96 -0.49
N PRO A 35 -5.73 12.08 0.41
CA PRO A 35 -7.14 12.26 0.14
C PRO A 35 -7.46 13.75 0.00
N ALA A 36 -8.24 14.07 -0.95
CA ALA A 36 -9.05 15.26 -0.91
C ALA A 36 -10.42 14.88 -1.43
N TYR A 37 -11.34 15.76 -1.33
CA TYR A 37 -12.70 15.56 -1.77
C TYR A 37 -13.17 16.79 -2.50
N ASP A 38 -14.19 16.64 -3.32
CA ASP A 38 -14.87 17.78 -3.89
C ASP A 38 -15.50 18.61 -2.75
N TYR A 39 -14.80 19.67 -2.39
CA TYR A 39 -15.18 20.53 -1.29
C TYR A 39 -16.57 21.16 -1.53
N GLU A 40 -16.86 21.60 -2.74
CA GLU A 40 -18.13 22.23 -3.09
C GLU A 40 -19.31 21.26 -2.92
N TYR A 41 -19.09 19.98 -3.22
CA TYR A 41 -20.07 18.95 -2.94
C TYR A 41 -20.20 18.65 -1.44
N PHE A 42 -19.08 18.43 -0.76
CA PHE A 42 -19.09 18.05 0.66
C PHE A 42 -19.70 19.10 1.59
N LYS A 43 -19.52 20.39 1.31
CA LYS A 43 -20.15 21.44 2.09
C LYS A 43 -21.69 21.44 2.03
N THR A 44 -22.27 20.76 1.03
CA THR A 44 -23.74 20.63 0.91
C THR A 44 -24.31 19.56 1.84
N ILE A 45 -23.48 18.60 2.27
CA ILE A 45 -23.88 17.44 3.08
C ILE A 45 -23.25 17.42 4.46
N SER A 46 -22.22 18.22 4.71
CA SER A 46 -21.50 18.26 5.98
C SER A 46 -21.15 19.72 6.35
N LYS A 47 -21.18 20.01 7.65
CA LYS A 47 -20.62 21.25 8.17
C LYS A 47 -19.12 21.05 8.37
N LEU A 48 -18.34 21.63 7.50
CA LEU A 48 -16.88 21.67 7.67
C LEU A 48 -16.50 22.90 8.48
N ASP A 49 -15.50 22.73 9.34
CA ASP A 49 -14.89 23.83 10.05
C ASP A 49 -14.14 24.73 9.04
N GLU A 50 -14.34 26.03 9.12
CA GLU A 50 -13.75 27.02 8.17
C GLU A 50 -12.21 26.98 8.18
N GLU A 51 -11.60 26.67 9.30
CA GLU A 51 -10.14 26.57 9.42
C GLU A 51 -9.61 25.35 8.69
N ASN A 52 -10.25 24.20 8.89
CA ASN A 52 -9.92 22.98 8.17
C ASN A 52 -10.13 23.13 6.66
N GLU A 53 -11.21 23.81 6.26
CA GLU A 53 -11.46 24.14 4.85
C GLU A 53 -10.32 24.94 4.24
N ARG A 54 -9.94 26.03 4.91
CA ARG A 54 -8.87 26.93 4.44
C ARG A 54 -7.55 26.17 4.31
N THR A 55 -7.20 25.37 5.32
CA THR A 55 -5.96 24.58 5.32
C THR A 55 -5.97 23.57 4.18
N LEU A 56 -7.07 22.83 3.98
CA LEU A 56 -7.20 21.86 2.90
C LEU A 56 -7.07 22.52 1.52
N LYS A 57 -7.78 23.62 1.28
CA LYS A 57 -7.72 24.37 0.01
C LYS A 57 -6.30 24.89 -0.27
N SER A 58 -5.64 25.41 0.75
CA SER A 58 -4.27 25.90 0.64
C SER A 58 -3.31 24.76 0.33
N THR A 59 -3.45 23.61 0.99
CA THR A 59 -2.64 22.43 0.75
C THR A 59 -2.80 21.92 -0.69
N ILE A 60 -4.03 21.77 -1.16
CA ILE A 60 -4.33 21.35 -2.55
C ILE A 60 -3.70 22.31 -3.56
N ASP A 61 -3.80 23.62 -3.34
CA ASP A 61 -3.23 24.62 -4.24
C ASP A 61 -1.69 24.56 -4.30
N VAL A 62 -1.03 24.36 -3.16
CA VAL A 62 0.42 24.18 -3.10
C VAL A 62 0.86 22.90 -3.83
N TYR A 63 0.18 21.78 -3.61
CA TYR A 63 0.51 20.54 -4.32
C TYR A 63 0.32 20.66 -5.83
N ARG A 64 -0.73 21.37 -6.27
CA ARG A 64 -0.93 21.67 -7.70
C ARG A 64 0.24 22.49 -8.27
N LYS A 65 0.68 23.51 -7.55
CA LYS A 65 1.81 24.36 -7.97
C LYS A 65 3.14 23.61 -7.98
N LEU A 66 3.33 22.65 -7.10
CA LEU A 66 4.48 21.74 -7.11
C LEU A 66 4.45 20.75 -8.28
N GLY A 67 3.35 20.63 -9.02
CA GLY A 67 3.22 19.76 -10.18
C GLY A 67 2.60 18.39 -9.88
N ALA A 68 1.90 18.23 -8.76
CA ALA A 68 1.18 17.01 -8.45
C ALA A 68 -0.12 16.87 -9.27
N ILE A 69 -0.53 15.63 -9.51
CA ILE A 69 -1.77 15.26 -10.20
C ILE A 69 -2.86 15.04 -9.15
N LEU A 70 -3.86 15.91 -9.14
CA LEU A 70 -4.93 15.90 -8.15
C LEU A 70 -6.01 14.87 -8.53
N THR A 71 -5.76 13.60 -8.27
CA THR A 71 -6.71 12.53 -8.53
C THR A 71 -7.77 12.39 -7.45
N PHE A 72 -7.43 12.74 -6.21
CA PHE A 72 -8.29 12.58 -5.03
C PHE A 72 -8.80 11.15 -4.82
N ASP A 73 -8.02 10.20 -5.29
CA ASP A 73 -8.33 8.79 -5.30
C ASP A 73 -7.45 8.06 -4.27
N CYS A 74 -8.07 7.25 -3.42
CA CYS A 74 -7.37 6.44 -2.42
C CYS A 74 -6.71 5.20 -3.01
N THR A 75 -7.16 4.77 -4.18
CA THR A 75 -6.73 3.54 -4.85
C THR A 75 -6.24 3.75 -6.28
N PRO A 76 -5.41 4.79 -6.55
CA PRO A 76 -5.00 5.15 -7.91
C PRO A 76 -4.21 4.04 -8.60
N PHE A 77 -3.65 3.12 -7.83
CA PHE A 77 -2.92 1.96 -8.33
C PHE A 77 -3.80 0.93 -9.05
N PHE A 78 -5.12 1.07 -9.01
CA PHE A 78 -6.07 0.25 -9.78
C PHE A 78 -6.30 0.79 -11.20
N GLU A 79 -6.33 2.11 -11.38
CA GLU A 79 -6.77 2.70 -12.64
C GLU A 79 -5.87 3.84 -13.15
N ASN A 80 -5.58 4.81 -12.27
CA ASN A 80 -4.98 6.08 -12.69
C ASN A 80 -3.44 6.09 -12.67
N ASN A 81 -2.84 5.31 -11.76
CA ASN A 81 -1.42 5.30 -11.51
C ASN A 81 -0.93 3.89 -11.21
N VAL A 82 -1.12 2.98 -12.18
CA VAL A 82 -0.80 1.55 -12.07
C VAL A 82 0.68 1.32 -12.35
N PRO A 83 1.51 1.00 -11.36
CA PRO A 83 2.91 0.62 -11.56
C PRO A 83 3.05 -0.69 -12.34
N ARG A 84 4.15 -0.81 -13.07
CA ARG A 84 4.52 -2.04 -13.77
C ARG A 84 5.36 -2.93 -12.88
N PHE A 85 5.38 -4.22 -13.18
CA PHE A 85 6.28 -5.17 -12.53
C PHE A 85 7.73 -4.66 -12.51
N GLY A 86 8.38 -4.71 -11.35
CA GLY A 86 9.76 -4.24 -11.14
C GLY A 86 9.94 -2.71 -11.15
N GLU A 87 8.89 -1.91 -11.40
CA GLU A 87 9.00 -0.45 -11.41
C GLU A 87 9.25 0.08 -10.00
N ILE A 88 10.23 0.99 -9.86
CA ILE A 88 10.51 1.66 -8.59
C ILE A 88 9.51 2.80 -8.41
N CYS A 89 8.86 2.81 -7.25
CA CYS A 89 7.80 3.75 -6.90
C CYS A 89 8.05 4.34 -5.51
N SER A 90 7.31 5.42 -5.20
CA SER A 90 7.27 6.02 -3.88
C SER A 90 5.80 6.26 -3.49
N PHE A 91 5.24 5.35 -2.69
CA PHE A 91 3.83 5.36 -2.28
C PHE A 91 3.70 5.60 -0.78
N SER A 92 3.00 6.66 -0.40
CA SER A 92 2.75 7.00 1.01
C SER A 92 1.44 6.41 1.56
N ALA A 93 0.60 5.83 0.70
CA ALA A 93 -0.58 5.10 1.15
C ALA A 93 -0.20 3.70 1.61
N SER A 94 -0.44 3.37 2.88
CA SER A 94 0.01 2.10 3.47
C SER A 94 -0.61 0.86 2.81
N GLY A 95 -1.91 0.84 2.55
CA GLY A 95 -2.59 -0.22 1.80
C GLY A 95 -2.12 -0.27 0.34
N GLY A 96 -1.93 0.90 -0.29
CA GLY A 96 -1.40 1.02 -1.64
C GLY A 96 0.01 0.44 -1.77
N ALA A 97 0.89 0.68 -0.78
CA ALA A 97 2.24 0.10 -0.79
C ALA A 97 2.21 -1.43 -0.77
N VAL A 98 1.34 -2.03 0.05
CA VAL A 98 1.18 -3.49 0.10
C VAL A 98 0.68 -4.05 -1.24
N TYR A 99 -0.35 -3.43 -1.82
CA TYR A 99 -0.89 -3.85 -3.10
C TYR A 99 0.14 -3.72 -4.23
N VAL A 100 0.81 -2.58 -4.33
CA VAL A 100 1.84 -2.31 -5.34
C VAL A 100 2.99 -3.32 -5.25
N ASN A 101 3.45 -3.64 -4.04
CA ASN A 101 4.50 -4.63 -3.84
C ASN A 101 4.03 -6.06 -4.16
N SER A 102 2.89 -6.48 -3.61
CA SER A 102 2.45 -7.88 -3.62
C SER A 102 1.73 -8.27 -4.90
N VAL A 103 0.77 -7.43 -5.34
CA VAL A 103 -0.13 -7.76 -6.45
C VAL A 103 0.44 -7.32 -7.78
N LEU A 104 1.07 -6.14 -7.85
CA LEU A 104 1.67 -5.63 -9.08
C LEU A 104 3.15 -6.03 -9.23
N GLY A 105 3.82 -6.46 -8.16
CA GLY A 105 5.25 -6.77 -8.18
C GLY A 105 6.13 -5.57 -8.48
N ALA A 106 5.63 -4.35 -8.28
CA ALA A 106 6.45 -3.15 -8.31
C ALA A 106 7.17 -3.00 -6.96
N ARG A 107 7.99 -1.97 -6.81
CA ARG A 107 8.87 -1.83 -5.65
C ARG A 107 8.70 -0.47 -4.99
N THR A 108 8.17 -0.47 -3.78
CA THR A 108 8.04 0.72 -2.94
C THR A 108 8.26 0.38 -1.47
N ASN A 109 8.86 1.29 -0.73
CA ASN A 109 8.75 1.25 0.72
C ASN A 109 7.42 1.90 1.14
N ARG A 110 7.05 1.77 2.41
CA ARG A 110 5.97 2.55 3.00
C ARG A 110 6.50 3.94 3.31
N GLU A 111 6.21 4.88 2.42
CA GLU A 111 6.69 6.24 2.55
C GLU A 111 5.75 7.09 3.41
N ALA A 112 6.29 8.11 4.06
CA ALA A 112 5.49 9.23 4.55
C ALA A 112 5.16 10.19 3.39
N ALA A 113 4.17 11.06 3.57
CA ALA A 113 3.83 12.05 2.56
C ALA A 113 5.03 12.93 2.19
N GLN A 114 5.84 13.30 3.19
CA GLN A 114 7.04 14.13 3.04
C GLN A 114 8.13 13.43 2.24
N SER A 115 8.45 12.15 2.55
CA SER A 115 9.47 11.40 1.82
C SER A 115 9.03 11.09 0.39
N ALA A 116 7.74 10.79 0.18
CA ALA A 116 7.18 10.62 -1.17
C ALA A 116 7.22 11.92 -1.99
N MET A 117 6.96 13.09 -1.37
CA MET A 117 7.11 14.38 -2.03
C MET A 117 8.58 14.66 -2.37
N CYS A 118 9.52 14.40 -1.48
CA CYS A 118 10.93 14.54 -1.77
C CYS A 118 11.37 13.65 -2.94
N ALA A 119 10.90 12.39 -2.98
CA ALA A 119 11.16 11.49 -4.09
C ALA A 119 10.54 11.98 -5.41
N ALA A 120 9.34 12.56 -5.36
CA ALA A 120 8.69 13.15 -6.53
C ALA A 120 9.47 14.36 -7.09
N ILE A 121 9.97 15.24 -6.21
CA ILE A 121 10.75 16.43 -6.59
C ILE A 121 12.12 16.02 -7.15
N THR A 122 12.84 15.13 -6.46
CA THR A 122 14.21 14.74 -6.83
C THR A 122 14.27 13.70 -7.93
N GLY A 123 13.17 12.97 -8.18
CA GLY A 123 13.11 11.84 -9.11
C GLY A 123 13.83 10.57 -8.63
N VAL A 124 14.30 10.55 -7.39
CA VAL A 124 15.04 9.43 -6.80
C VAL A 124 14.49 9.06 -5.43
N THR A 125 14.73 7.81 -5.02
CA THR A 125 14.42 7.31 -3.68
C THR A 125 15.61 6.51 -3.16
N PRO A 126 15.89 6.49 -1.84
CA PRO A 126 16.98 5.71 -1.28
C PRO A 126 16.85 4.21 -1.57
N GLU A 127 17.93 3.55 -1.94
CA GLU A 127 17.96 2.12 -2.25
C GLU A 127 18.03 1.29 -0.96
N TYR A 128 16.88 0.99 -0.38
CA TYR A 128 16.74 0.16 0.83
C TYR A 128 15.38 -0.55 0.89
N GLY A 129 15.21 -1.39 1.93
CA GLY A 129 13.94 -2.04 2.24
C GLY A 129 13.43 -2.90 1.08
N LEU A 130 12.15 -2.75 0.71
CA LEU A 130 11.50 -3.54 -0.34
C LEU A 130 11.92 -3.17 -1.77
N LEU A 131 12.78 -2.18 -1.96
CA LEU A 131 13.42 -1.95 -3.25
C LEU A 131 14.46 -3.02 -3.58
N LEU A 132 15.03 -3.66 -2.54
CA LEU A 132 16.07 -4.69 -2.66
C LEU A 132 15.44 -6.09 -2.76
N GLU A 133 15.88 -6.88 -3.74
CA GLU A 133 15.39 -8.23 -4.02
C GLU A 133 15.40 -9.14 -2.77
N GLN A 134 16.52 -9.16 -2.05
CA GLN A 134 16.69 -10.05 -0.88
C GLN A 134 15.73 -9.78 0.27
N ASN A 135 15.12 -8.59 0.32
CA ASN A 135 14.17 -8.20 1.35
C ASN A 135 12.71 -8.53 0.99
N ARG A 136 12.50 -9.08 -0.21
CA ARG A 136 11.18 -9.46 -0.72
C ARG A 136 10.88 -10.96 -0.56
N ALA A 137 11.86 -11.73 -0.09
CA ALA A 137 11.69 -13.15 0.16
C ALA A 137 10.68 -13.40 1.29
N GLY A 138 9.82 -14.37 1.10
CA GLY A 138 8.94 -14.87 2.15
C GLY A 138 9.72 -15.28 3.41
N ASP A 139 9.09 -15.13 4.57
CA ASP A 139 9.68 -15.46 5.87
C ASP A 139 8.83 -16.44 6.70
N VAL A 140 7.56 -16.64 6.34
CA VAL A 140 6.66 -17.62 6.94
C VAL A 140 5.70 -18.19 5.89
N LEU A 141 5.47 -19.51 5.91
CA LEU A 141 4.47 -20.15 5.07
C LEU A 141 3.11 -20.18 5.79
N ILE A 142 2.10 -19.63 5.18
CA ILE A 142 0.71 -19.71 5.63
C ILE A 142 0.02 -20.79 4.81
N GLN A 143 -0.18 -21.96 5.43
CA GLN A 143 -0.92 -23.05 4.81
C GLN A 143 -2.41 -22.82 5.05
N VAL A 144 -3.15 -22.48 4.00
CA VAL A 144 -4.59 -22.25 4.05
C VAL A 144 -5.32 -23.56 3.79
N GLU A 145 -5.96 -24.09 4.82
CA GLU A 145 -6.83 -25.27 4.78
C GLU A 145 -8.30 -24.87 4.92
N ALA A 146 -8.57 -23.60 5.13
CA ALA A 146 -9.90 -23.05 5.19
C ALA A 146 -10.48 -22.84 3.78
N ASP A 147 -11.80 -22.92 3.69
CA ASP A 147 -12.57 -22.51 2.51
C ASP A 147 -12.62 -20.98 2.46
N VAL A 148 -11.97 -20.39 1.45
CA VAL A 148 -11.85 -18.94 1.26
C VAL A 148 -12.38 -18.61 -0.13
N ASP A 149 -13.66 -18.20 -0.20
CA ASP A 149 -14.36 -18.03 -1.47
C ASP A 149 -14.86 -16.59 -1.69
N SER A 150 -15.28 -15.90 -0.62
CA SER A 150 -15.81 -14.54 -0.69
C SER A 150 -14.77 -13.47 -0.36
N GLU A 151 -14.98 -12.23 -0.78
CA GLU A 151 -14.17 -11.08 -0.39
C GLU A 151 -14.03 -10.98 1.14
N TYR A 152 -15.14 -11.18 1.86
CA TYR A 152 -15.13 -11.18 3.31
C TYR A 152 -14.23 -12.29 3.92
N ASP A 153 -14.11 -13.45 3.31
CA ASP A 153 -13.19 -14.49 3.78
C ASP A 153 -11.72 -14.08 3.59
N TYR A 154 -11.39 -13.33 2.52
CA TYR A 154 -10.05 -12.75 2.35
C TYR A 154 -9.74 -11.66 3.38
N GLU A 155 -10.73 -10.84 3.77
CA GLU A 155 -10.58 -9.90 4.88
C GLU A 155 -10.31 -10.65 6.20
N LEU A 156 -11.11 -11.68 6.51
CA LEU A 156 -10.91 -12.49 7.71
C LEU A 156 -9.55 -13.19 7.72
N LEU A 157 -9.12 -13.73 6.58
CA LEU A 157 -7.80 -14.33 6.43
C LEU A 157 -6.69 -13.31 6.73
N GLY A 158 -6.80 -12.10 6.20
CA GLY A 158 -5.87 -11.01 6.47
C GLY A 158 -5.87 -10.55 7.93
N TYR A 159 -7.01 -10.60 8.60
CA TYR A 159 -7.16 -10.27 10.02
C TYR A 159 -6.55 -11.31 10.95
N ILE A 160 -6.77 -12.60 10.68
CA ILE A 160 -6.32 -13.69 11.57
C ILE A 160 -4.84 -14.03 11.40
N THR A 161 -4.31 -13.90 10.18
CA THR A 161 -2.94 -14.30 9.86
C THR A 161 -1.91 -13.63 10.78
N PRO A 162 -1.88 -12.29 10.98
CA PRO A 162 -0.91 -11.66 11.86
C PRO A 162 -1.00 -12.13 13.32
N LYS A 163 -2.19 -12.47 13.77
CA LYS A 163 -2.41 -12.97 15.15
C LYS A 163 -1.82 -14.36 15.34
N LYS A 164 -1.87 -15.21 14.30
CA LYS A 164 -1.34 -16.58 14.35
C LYS A 164 0.15 -16.65 14.05
N MET A 165 0.65 -15.87 13.10
CA MET A 165 2.07 -15.90 12.75
C MET A 165 2.96 -15.15 13.73
N GLY A 166 2.39 -14.17 14.47
CA GLY A 166 3.15 -13.29 15.37
C GLY A 166 3.85 -12.14 14.63
N GLN A 167 4.42 -11.22 15.41
CA GLN A 167 5.00 -9.97 14.89
C GLN A 167 6.45 -10.08 14.39
N ALA A 168 7.04 -11.27 14.45
CA ALA A 168 8.40 -11.49 13.98
C ALA A 168 8.51 -11.65 12.46
N TYR A 169 7.38 -11.87 11.78
CA TYR A 169 7.31 -12.13 10.34
C TYR A 169 6.68 -10.95 9.61
N HIS A 170 7.21 -10.65 8.41
CA HIS A 170 6.85 -9.46 7.65
C HIS A 170 6.45 -9.73 6.20
N CYS A 171 6.72 -10.94 5.68
CA CYS A 171 6.39 -11.33 4.31
C CYS A 171 5.78 -12.76 4.28
N PRO A 172 4.50 -12.92 4.67
CA PRO A 172 3.83 -14.20 4.63
C PRO A 172 3.64 -14.69 3.19
N VAL A 173 3.82 -16.00 3.00
CA VAL A 173 3.56 -16.69 1.72
C VAL A 173 2.32 -17.56 1.90
N PHE A 174 1.23 -17.24 1.24
CA PHE A 174 0.00 -18.02 1.27
C PHE A 174 0.06 -19.17 0.25
N ASN A 175 -0.25 -20.37 0.71
CA ASN A 175 -0.43 -21.57 -0.11
C ASN A 175 -1.80 -22.17 0.17
N GLY A 176 -2.53 -22.56 -0.86
CA GLY A 176 -3.87 -23.13 -0.75
C GLY A 176 -5.01 -22.23 -1.22
N LEU A 177 -4.73 -20.99 -1.59
CA LEU A 177 -5.74 -20.09 -2.19
C LEU A 177 -5.99 -20.43 -3.66
N SER A 178 -7.17 -20.06 -4.15
CA SER A 178 -7.56 -20.26 -5.55
C SER A 178 -6.61 -19.54 -6.51
N LYS A 179 -6.26 -20.18 -7.62
CA LYS A 179 -5.53 -19.53 -8.71
C LYS A 179 -6.38 -18.48 -9.45
N GLN A 180 -7.67 -18.43 -9.17
CA GLN A 180 -8.61 -17.43 -9.71
C GLN A 180 -8.86 -16.28 -8.74
N THR A 181 -8.06 -16.17 -7.66
CA THR A 181 -8.12 -15.05 -6.73
C THR A 181 -8.00 -13.73 -7.47
N THR A 182 -8.96 -12.83 -7.24
CA THR A 182 -9.03 -11.54 -7.94
C THR A 182 -8.14 -10.48 -7.31
N SER A 183 -7.93 -9.38 -8.03
CA SER A 183 -7.18 -8.22 -7.56
C SER A 183 -7.80 -7.58 -6.32
N GLU A 184 -9.13 -7.55 -6.28
CA GLU A 184 -9.93 -7.02 -5.18
C GLU A 184 -9.76 -7.88 -3.92
N GLN A 185 -9.87 -9.20 -4.06
CA GLN A 185 -9.63 -10.14 -2.96
C GLN A 185 -8.20 -10.02 -2.41
N LEU A 186 -7.20 -9.85 -3.28
CA LEU A 186 -5.81 -9.62 -2.85
C LEU A 186 -5.64 -8.26 -2.17
N MET A 187 -6.39 -7.24 -2.58
CA MET A 187 -6.38 -5.93 -1.92
C MET A 187 -6.96 -6.03 -0.51
N ASP A 188 -8.07 -6.72 -0.34
CA ASP A 188 -8.73 -6.94 0.94
C ASP A 188 -7.81 -7.69 1.90
N LEU A 189 -7.23 -8.80 1.44
CA LEU A 189 -6.21 -9.54 2.18
C LEU A 189 -5.05 -8.64 2.60
N GLY A 190 -4.46 -7.90 1.66
CA GLY A 190 -3.31 -7.04 1.91
C GLY A 190 -3.61 -5.88 2.86
N THR A 191 -4.81 -5.30 2.75
CA THR A 191 -5.27 -4.22 3.62
C THR A 191 -5.36 -4.69 5.07
N GLN A 192 -5.97 -5.83 5.32
CA GLN A 192 -6.11 -6.39 6.67
C GLN A 192 -4.77 -6.85 7.24
N LEU A 193 -3.91 -7.47 6.43
CA LEU A 193 -2.53 -7.81 6.83
C LEU A 193 -1.74 -6.58 7.28
N ASN A 194 -1.88 -5.47 6.56
CA ASN A 194 -1.22 -4.23 6.89
C ASN A 194 -1.77 -3.58 8.18
N ILE A 195 -3.10 -3.56 8.34
CA ILE A 195 -3.76 -2.95 9.50
C ILE A 195 -3.41 -3.73 10.78
N HIS A 196 -3.49 -5.05 10.75
CA HIS A 196 -3.40 -5.89 11.94
C HIS A 196 -2.00 -6.45 12.21
N GLY A 197 -1.11 -6.47 11.21
CA GLY A 197 0.24 -7.05 11.33
C GLY A 197 1.37 -6.15 10.88
N ILE A 198 1.07 -4.94 10.39
CA ILE A 198 2.07 -4.04 9.82
C ILE A 198 2.85 -4.72 8.65
N VAL A 199 2.22 -5.71 8.02
CA VAL A 199 2.80 -6.48 6.92
C VAL A 199 2.96 -5.59 5.69
N PRO A 200 4.19 -5.34 5.20
CA PRO A 200 4.43 -4.43 4.08
C PRO A 200 4.32 -5.10 2.71
N MET A 201 4.34 -6.43 2.69
CA MET A 201 4.30 -7.27 1.48
C MET A 201 3.88 -8.69 1.83
N PHE A 202 3.22 -9.36 0.91
CA PHE A 202 2.88 -10.78 0.99
C PHE A 202 3.00 -11.45 -0.39
N HIS A 203 3.03 -12.77 -0.41
CA HIS A 203 2.94 -13.58 -1.61
C HIS A 203 1.76 -14.54 -1.56
N VAL A 204 1.18 -14.86 -2.71
CA VAL A 204 0.24 -15.96 -2.89
C VAL A 204 0.79 -16.89 -3.97
N ALA A 205 1.15 -18.11 -3.60
CA ALA A 205 1.78 -19.09 -4.48
C ALA A 205 0.91 -19.41 -5.71
N GLY A 206 1.46 -19.21 -6.90
CA GLY A 206 0.78 -19.40 -8.17
C GLY A 206 -0.19 -18.28 -8.57
N VAL A 207 -0.24 -17.16 -7.83
CA VAL A 207 -1.12 -16.01 -8.08
C VAL A 207 -0.35 -14.70 -8.21
N THR A 208 0.42 -14.32 -7.17
CA THR A 208 1.16 -13.05 -7.20
C THR A 208 2.44 -13.16 -8.05
N PRO A 209 2.86 -12.08 -8.73
CA PRO A 209 3.84 -12.14 -9.81
C PRO A 209 5.24 -12.62 -9.39
N GLU A 210 5.63 -12.43 -8.13
CA GLU A 210 6.93 -12.89 -7.60
C GLU A 210 6.88 -14.28 -6.96
N ALA A 211 5.71 -14.94 -6.98
CA ALA A 211 5.47 -16.23 -6.35
C ALA A 211 4.86 -17.24 -7.32
N ALA A 212 5.59 -17.62 -8.38
CA ALA A 212 5.14 -18.66 -9.31
C ALA A 212 4.79 -19.97 -8.59
N ASP A 213 5.46 -20.25 -7.48
CA ASP A 213 5.20 -21.31 -6.53
C ASP A 213 5.75 -20.92 -5.14
N VAL A 214 5.54 -21.80 -4.15
CA VAL A 214 6.04 -21.60 -2.78
C VAL A 214 7.56 -21.45 -2.76
N HIS A 215 8.31 -22.25 -3.52
CA HIS A 215 9.77 -22.21 -3.52
C HIS A 215 10.31 -20.88 -4.06
N THR A 216 9.72 -20.40 -5.13
CA THR A 216 10.07 -19.11 -5.74
C THR A 216 9.83 -17.94 -4.78
N ALA A 217 8.70 -17.96 -4.05
CA ALA A 217 8.36 -16.90 -3.08
C ALA A 217 9.39 -16.78 -1.94
N PHE A 218 10.06 -17.86 -1.57
CA PHE A 218 11.10 -17.86 -0.53
C PHE A 218 12.51 -17.53 -1.03
N LEU A 219 12.71 -17.27 -2.33
CA LEU A 219 14.02 -17.03 -2.95
C LEU A 219 15.08 -18.08 -2.57
N GLY A 220 14.65 -19.35 -2.47
CA GLY A 220 15.51 -20.48 -2.13
C GLY A 220 15.81 -20.66 -0.65
N ARG A 221 15.20 -19.91 0.25
CA ARG A 221 15.24 -20.22 1.70
C ARG A 221 14.58 -21.56 1.95
N LYS A 222 15.22 -22.40 2.77
CA LYS A 222 14.75 -23.76 3.09
C LYS A 222 14.03 -23.75 4.43
N ASP A 223 13.07 -24.67 4.56
CA ASP A 223 12.39 -24.99 5.82
C ASP A 223 11.79 -23.76 6.53
N PRO A 224 10.95 -22.95 5.85
CA PRO A 224 10.30 -21.82 6.48
C PRO A 224 9.38 -22.29 7.60
N PRO A 225 9.18 -21.50 8.65
CA PRO A 225 8.11 -21.74 9.62
C PRO A 225 6.75 -21.87 8.92
N VAL A 226 5.90 -22.75 9.42
CA VAL A 226 4.57 -23.01 8.84
C VAL A 226 3.50 -22.65 9.87
N VAL A 227 2.51 -21.87 9.44
CA VAL A 227 1.30 -21.56 10.19
C VAL A 227 0.11 -22.04 9.38
N THR A 228 -0.73 -22.91 9.96
CA THR A 228 -1.95 -23.39 9.31
C THR A 228 -3.14 -22.55 9.72
N ILE A 229 -4.00 -22.18 8.76
CA ILE A 229 -5.28 -21.52 8.98
C ILE A 229 -6.40 -22.43 8.51
N THR A 230 -7.33 -22.73 9.42
CA THR A 230 -8.44 -23.66 9.25
C THR A 230 -9.79 -22.93 9.21
N ASN A 231 -10.86 -23.66 8.85
CA ASN A 231 -12.24 -23.14 8.93
C ASN A 231 -12.62 -22.71 10.35
N GLU A 232 -12.09 -23.39 11.38
CA GLU A 232 -12.34 -23.00 12.77
C GLU A 232 -11.73 -21.65 13.10
N ASP A 233 -10.52 -21.36 12.61
CA ASP A 233 -9.86 -20.06 12.79
C ASP A 233 -10.67 -18.93 12.16
N LEU A 234 -11.19 -19.12 10.94
CA LEU A 234 -12.03 -18.13 10.28
C LEU A 234 -13.38 -17.94 11.00
N ALA A 235 -13.95 -19.05 11.51
CA ALA A 235 -15.19 -18.97 12.28
C ALA A 235 -15.03 -18.20 13.61
N GLN A 236 -13.88 -18.31 14.27
CA GLN A 236 -13.56 -17.54 15.47
C GLN A 236 -13.27 -16.06 15.18
N ALA A 237 -12.89 -15.73 13.95
CA ALA A 237 -12.62 -14.36 13.51
C ALA A 237 -13.89 -13.60 13.10
N ARG A 238 -14.99 -14.28 12.83
CA ARG A 238 -16.33 -13.75 12.50
C ARG A 238 -17.04 -13.24 13.76
#